data_6bef5ce3e5a6d17cca7473f67990e2f9
#
_entry.id   6bef5ce3e5a6d17cca7473f67990e2f9
#
_cell.length_a   1.000
_cell.length_b   1.000
_cell.length_c   1.000
_cell.angle_alpha   90.00
_cell.angle_beta   90.00
_cell.angle_gamma   90.00
#
_symmetry.space_group_name_H-M   'P 1'
#
loop_
_entity.id
_entity.type
_entity.pdbx_description
1 polymer ?
#
loop_
_entity_poly.entity_id
_entity_poly.type
_entity_poly.pdbx_seq_one_letter_code
_entity_poly.pdbx_strand_id
1 'polypeptide(L)'
;MNNLKEYSKKEIIELVKKNKITAKDFVDSGICPTCFDRENNNILYGDNKDKIIYEDEDIECFLVGNPRANGHTAISSKKHYKDMMAIDDLLCKKVFIFSKKMMNIIKEVYKTESVYLCTMCDGPMNHFHVQLIPRYSNEKRGSKNFVKPRLRYIEDKEKLDKLRKLIKE
;
A
#
# COMPACT_ATOMS: atom_id res chain seq x y z
N MET A 1 5.46 -19.90 18.46
CA MET A 1 5.27 -19.33 17.12
C MET A 1 4.67 -20.40 16.24
N ASN A 2 3.47 -20.18 15.72
CA ASN A 2 2.84 -21.14 14.82
C ASN A 2 3.51 -21.02 13.45
N ASN A 3 4.18 -22.08 13.00
CA ASN A 3 4.67 -22.12 11.62
C ASN A 3 3.48 -22.39 10.69
N LEU A 4 3.02 -21.34 9.99
CA LEU A 4 1.83 -21.43 9.13
C LEU A 4 1.97 -22.42 7.97
N LYS A 5 3.18 -22.88 7.65
CA LYS A 5 3.43 -23.92 6.63
C LYS A 5 2.91 -25.32 7.04
N GLU A 6 2.63 -25.51 8.32
CA GLU A 6 2.09 -26.76 8.86
C GLU A 6 0.56 -26.84 8.78
N TYR A 7 -0.09 -25.74 8.44
CA TYR A 7 -1.54 -25.62 8.35
C TYR A 7 -2.01 -25.65 6.89
N SER A 8 -3.16 -26.24 6.65
CA SER A 8 -3.85 -26.13 5.37
C SER A 8 -4.33 -24.68 5.14
N LYS A 9 -4.50 -24.28 3.87
CA LYS A 9 -5.05 -22.97 3.53
C LYS A 9 -6.37 -22.65 4.23
N LYS A 10 -7.25 -23.66 4.38
CA LYS A 10 -8.53 -23.51 5.06
C LYS A 10 -8.37 -23.22 6.56
N GLU A 11 -7.46 -23.89 7.23
CA GLU A 11 -7.16 -23.65 8.64
C GLU A 11 -6.57 -22.25 8.85
N ILE A 12 -5.65 -21.81 7.99
CA ILE A 12 -5.10 -20.43 8.03
C ILE A 12 -6.22 -19.40 7.91
N ILE A 13 -7.14 -19.56 6.95
CA ILE A 13 -8.29 -18.67 6.77
C ILE A 13 -9.14 -18.60 8.04
N GLU A 14 -9.42 -19.73 8.67
CA GLU A 14 -10.19 -19.76 9.92
C GLU A 14 -9.46 -19.08 11.08
N LEU A 15 -8.15 -19.24 11.16
CA LEU A 15 -7.33 -18.57 12.18
C LEU A 15 -7.30 -17.04 11.98
N VAL A 16 -7.21 -16.57 10.72
CA VAL A 16 -7.30 -15.14 10.39
C VAL A 16 -8.67 -14.58 10.81
N LYS A 17 -9.77 -15.24 10.43
CA LYS A 17 -11.13 -14.80 10.78
C LYS A 17 -11.36 -14.74 12.30
N LYS A 18 -10.69 -15.58 13.06
CA LYS A 18 -10.74 -15.59 14.53
C LYS A 18 -9.73 -14.65 15.19
N ASN A 19 -9.02 -13.81 14.42
CA ASN A 19 -7.95 -12.92 14.88
C ASN A 19 -6.86 -13.65 15.71
N LYS A 20 -6.59 -14.93 15.41
CA LYS A 20 -5.58 -15.74 16.10
C LYS A 20 -4.19 -15.64 15.48
N ILE A 21 -4.11 -15.18 14.25
CA ILE A 21 -2.86 -14.92 13.52
C ILE A 21 -2.90 -13.56 12.85
N THR A 22 -1.74 -12.98 12.66
CA THR A 22 -1.52 -11.62 12.16
C THR A 22 -0.60 -11.64 10.94
N ALA A 23 -0.45 -10.51 10.25
CA ALA A 23 0.52 -10.37 9.17
C ALA A 23 1.95 -10.75 9.59
N LYS A 24 2.30 -10.55 10.87
CA LYS A 24 3.61 -10.95 11.40
C LYS A 24 3.81 -12.46 11.36
N ASP A 25 2.80 -13.26 11.70
CA ASP A 25 2.89 -14.72 11.68
C ASP A 25 3.11 -15.26 10.25
N PHE A 26 2.53 -14.58 9.23
CA PHE A 26 2.81 -14.86 7.82
C PHE A 26 4.26 -14.60 7.47
N VAL A 27 4.78 -13.43 7.84
CA VAL A 27 6.18 -13.04 7.60
C VAL A 27 7.13 -14.02 8.28
N ASP A 28 6.90 -14.35 9.55
CA ASP A 28 7.72 -15.30 10.33
C ASP A 28 7.69 -16.72 9.70
N SER A 29 6.61 -17.06 9.02
CA SER A 29 6.46 -18.33 8.28
C SER A 29 7.00 -18.28 6.85
N GLY A 30 7.54 -17.15 6.39
CA GLY A 30 8.04 -16.97 5.03
C GLY A 30 6.92 -16.98 3.97
N ILE A 31 5.73 -16.53 4.32
CA ILE A 31 4.57 -16.39 3.43
C ILE A 31 4.31 -14.88 3.25
N CYS A 32 4.15 -14.43 2.01
CA CYS A 32 3.82 -13.03 1.74
C CYS A 32 2.38 -12.72 2.17
N PRO A 33 2.16 -11.88 3.19
CA PRO A 33 0.81 -11.58 3.67
C PRO A 33 -0.03 -10.83 2.63
N THR A 34 0.58 -9.97 1.81
CA THR A 34 -0.12 -9.25 0.74
C THR A 34 -0.63 -10.18 -0.36
N CYS A 35 0.19 -11.16 -0.79
CA CYS A 35 -0.25 -12.16 -1.76
C CYS A 35 -1.38 -13.02 -1.18
N PHE A 36 -1.20 -13.51 0.03
CA PHE A 36 -2.21 -14.32 0.70
C PHE A 36 -3.53 -13.57 0.84
N ASP A 37 -3.48 -12.32 1.27
CA ASP A 37 -4.66 -11.48 1.46
C ASP A 37 -5.43 -11.26 0.16
N ARG A 38 -4.73 -10.90 -0.91
CA ARG A 38 -5.31 -10.69 -2.24
C ARG A 38 -5.97 -11.97 -2.79
N GLU A 39 -5.34 -13.12 -2.62
CA GLU A 39 -5.87 -14.43 -3.06
C GLU A 39 -7.07 -14.91 -2.24
N ASN A 40 -7.32 -14.33 -1.08
CA ASN A 40 -8.34 -14.78 -0.13
C ASN A 40 -9.34 -13.67 0.24
N ASN A 41 -9.69 -12.81 -0.72
CA ASN A 41 -10.69 -11.76 -0.58
C ASN A 41 -10.39 -10.76 0.55
N ASN A 42 -9.12 -10.41 0.74
CA ASN A 42 -8.66 -9.38 1.69
C ASN A 42 -9.09 -9.64 3.15
N ILE A 43 -9.06 -10.90 3.58
CA ILE A 43 -9.49 -11.32 4.92
C ILE A 43 -8.52 -10.89 6.02
N LEU A 44 -7.24 -10.65 5.70
CA LEU A 44 -6.18 -10.30 6.65
C LEU A 44 -6.16 -8.79 6.94
N TYR A 45 -6.32 -7.97 5.91
CA TYR A 45 -6.29 -6.51 6.01
C TYR A 45 -7.68 -5.87 5.93
N GLY A 46 -8.71 -6.68 5.74
CA GLY A 46 -10.08 -6.23 5.53
C GLY A 46 -10.35 -5.74 4.11
N ASP A 47 -11.61 -5.53 3.79
CA ASP A 47 -12.01 -5.04 2.47
C ASP A 47 -11.48 -3.61 2.28
N ASN A 48 -10.49 -3.47 1.41
CA ASN A 48 -9.89 -2.19 1.08
C ASN A 48 -10.54 -1.52 -0.14
N LYS A 49 -11.65 -2.07 -0.67
CA LYS A 49 -12.33 -1.51 -1.85
C LYS A 49 -12.65 -0.03 -1.69
N ASP A 50 -12.98 0.36 -0.46
CA ASP A 50 -13.24 1.77 -0.13
C ASP A 50 -12.00 2.66 -0.17
N LYS A 51 -10.80 2.10 -0.33
CA LYS A 51 -9.54 2.83 -0.39
C LYS A 51 -8.85 2.74 -1.76
N ILE A 52 -9.29 1.83 -2.62
CA ILE A 52 -8.71 1.66 -3.97
C ILE A 52 -9.04 2.88 -4.82
N ILE A 53 -7.99 3.50 -5.39
CA ILE A 53 -8.08 4.63 -6.31
C ILE A 53 -8.08 4.14 -7.75
N TYR A 54 -7.19 3.20 -8.04
CA TYR A 54 -6.97 2.66 -9.38
C TYR A 54 -6.40 1.25 -9.29
N GLU A 55 -6.77 0.41 -10.23
CA GLU A 55 -6.12 -0.89 -10.45
C GLU A 55 -6.15 -1.27 -11.93
N ASP A 56 -5.16 -2.03 -12.34
CA ASP A 56 -5.10 -2.72 -13.63
C ASP A 56 -4.46 -4.12 -13.46
N GLU A 57 -3.97 -4.73 -14.53
CA GLU A 57 -3.34 -6.05 -14.50
C GLU A 57 -2.03 -6.11 -13.69
N ASP A 58 -1.29 -5.01 -13.61
CA ASP A 58 0.05 -4.97 -13.02
C ASP A 58 0.12 -4.34 -11.64
N ILE A 59 -0.68 -3.29 -11.40
CA ILE A 59 -0.60 -2.46 -10.21
C ILE A 59 -1.96 -2.20 -9.56
N GLU A 60 -1.91 -1.90 -8.28
CA GLU A 60 -3.01 -1.41 -7.47
C GLU A 60 -2.58 -0.16 -6.72
N CYS A 61 -3.36 0.91 -6.79
CA CYS A 61 -3.12 2.17 -6.10
C CYS A 61 -4.24 2.43 -5.08
N PHE A 62 -3.88 2.69 -3.83
CA PHE A 62 -4.84 2.83 -2.73
C PHE A 62 -4.38 3.81 -1.65
N LEU A 63 -5.34 4.36 -0.89
CA LEU A 63 -5.06 5.13 0.33
C LEU A 63 -4.61 4.19 1.46
N VAL A 64 -3.52 4.55 2.12
CA VAL A 64 -2.93 3.73 3.19
C VAL A 64 -3.81 3.76 4.45
N GLY A 65 -4.15 2.59 4.99
CA GLY A 65 -5.04 2.46 6.16
C GLY A 65 -4.47 3.04 7.47
N ASN A 66 -3.15 3.03 7.64
CA ASN A 66 -2.44 3.70 8.73
C ASN A 66 -1.48 4.74 8.12
N PRO A 67 -1.98 5.90 7.66
CA PRO A 67 -1.19 6.83 6.87
C PRO A 67 -0.18 7.60 7.73
N ARG A 68 0.88 8.11 7.09
CA ARG A 68 1.83 9.08 7.71
C ARG A 68 1.37 10.53 7.55
N ALA A 69 0.45 10.77 6.63
CA ALA A 69 -0.20 12.05 6.39
C ALA A 69 -1.52 11.80 5.66
N ASN A 70 -2.47 12.73 5.71
CA ASN A 70 -3.67 12.65 4.88
C ASN A 70 -3.29 12.59 3.40
N GLY A 71 -3.94 11.71 2.64
CA GLY A 71 -3.59 11.47 1.23
C GLY A 71 -2.35 10.59 1.02
N HIS A 72 -1.81 9.96 2.07
CA HIS A 72 -0.75 8.96 1.92
C HIS A 72 -1.27 7.80 1.08
N THR A 73 -0.67 7.61 -0.08
CA THR A 73 -1.07 6.65 -1.10
C THR A 73 0.04 5.61 -1.28
N ALA A 74 -0.32 4.37 -1.56
CA ALA A 74 0.61 3.34 -1.97
C ALA A 74 0.25 2.82 -3.37
N ILE A 75 1.28 2.44 -4.13
CA ILE A 75 1.18 1.75 -5.42
C ILE A 75 1.90 0.42 -5.24
N SER A 76 1.16 -0.68 -5.30
CA SER A 76 1.67 -2.04 -5.11
C SER A 76 1.58 -2.84 -6.39
N SER A 77 2.59 -3.65 -6.69
CA SER A 77 2.51 -4.62 -7.79
C SER A 77 1.46 -5.68 -7.51
N LYS A 78 0.74 -6.15 -8.52
CA LYS A 78 -0.17 -7.31 -8.36
C LYS A 78 0.60 -8.62 -8.27
N LYS A 79 1.60 -8.80 -9.12
CA LYS A 79 2.53 -9.91 -9.04
C LYS A 79 3.49 -9.70 -7.86
N HIS A 80 3.87 -10.79 -7.20
CA HIS A 80 4.85 -10.73 -6.11
C HIS A 80 6.24 -10.41 -6.63
N TYR A 81 6.79 -9.32 -6.13
CA TYR A 81 8.21 -8.98 -6.21
C TYR A 81 8.69 -8.57 -4.83
N LYS A 82 9.92 -8.91 -4.49
CA LYS A 82 10.49 -8.60 -3.19
C LYS A 82 10.70 -7.11 -2.99
N ASP A 83 11.24 -6.46 -4.01
CA ASP A 83 11.64 -5.05 -3.99
C ASP A 83 11.74 -4.49 -5.41
N MET A 84 12.17 -3.24 -5.52
CA MET A 84 12.34 -2.56 -6.80
C MET A 84 13.42 -3.19 -7.68
N MET A 85 14.43 -3.86 -7.12
CA MET A 85 15.50 -4.49 -7.87
C MET A 85 15.03 -5.79 -8.57
N ALA A 86 13.92 -6.37 -8.10
CA ALA A 86 13.35 -7.60 -8.62
C ALA A 86 12.33 -7.40 -9.74
N ILE A 87 11.80 -6.18 -9.94
CA ILE A 87 10.84 -5.88 -11.01
C ILE A 87 11.55 -5.71 -12.36
N ASP A 88 10.82 -5.97 -13.45
CA ASP A 88 11.33 -5.69 -14.80
C ASP A 88 11.22 -4.19 -15.15
N ASP A 89 11.91 -3.78 -16.21
CA ASP A 89 12.00 -2.39 -16.65
C ASP A 89 10.64 -1.82 -17.09
N LEU A 90 9.74 -2.65 -17.63
CA LEU A 90 8.41 -2.23 -18.07
C LEU A 90 7.56 -1.86 -16.87
N LEU A 91 7.53 -2.70 -15.86
CA LEU A 91 6.83 -2.42 -14.61
C LEU A 91 7.47 -1.23 -13.88
N CYS A 92 8.80 -1.15 -13.85
CA CYS A 92 9.52 0.00 -13.28
C CYS A 92 9.07 1.31 -13.95
N LYS A 93 9.12 1.37 -15.27
CA LYS A 93 8.67 2.53 -16.06
C LYS A 93 7.20 2.88 -15.78
N LYS A 94 6.32 1.87 -15.77
CA LYS A 94 4.88 2.04 -15.49
C LYS A 94 4.66 2.66 -14.12
N VAL A 95 5.28 2.11 -13.07
CA VAL A 95 5.15 2.58 -11.69
C VAL A 95 5.63 4.03 -11.56
N PHE A 96 6.77 4.40 -12.16
CA PHE A 96 7.28 5.77 -12.08
C PHE A 96 6.41 6.79 -12.83
N ILE A 97 5.94 6.47 -14.03
CA ILE A 97 5.05 7.34 -14.79
C ILE A 97 3.72 7.51 -14.03
N PHE A 98 3.16 6.42 -13.52
CA PHE A 98 1.94 6.45 -12.73
C PHE A 98 2.13 7.24 -11.43
N SER A 99 3.25 7.07 -10.73
CA SER A 99 3.59 7.82 -9.53
C SER A 99 3.65 9.32 -9.80
N LYS A 100 4.29 9.74 -10.90
CA LYS A 100 4.33 11.16 -11.30
C LYS A 100 2.93 11.75 -11.48
N LYS A 101 2.04 11.04 -12.20
CA LYS A 101 0.64 11.45 -12.38
C LYS A 101 -0.07 11.55 -11.02
N MET A 102 0.04 10.51 -10.20
CA MET A 102 -0.61 10.43 -8.90
C MET A 102 -0.12 11.50 -7.91
N MET A 103 1.17 11.84 -7.90
CA MET A 103 1.73 12.91 -7.07
C MET A 103 1.10 14.28 -7.39
N ASN A 104 0.88 14.60 -8.67
CA ASN A 104 0.20 15.82 -9.08
C ASN A 104 -1.26 15.85 -8.61
N ILE A 105 -1.96 14.73 -8.77
CA ILE A 105 -3.35 14.58 -8.32
C ILE A 105 -3.46 14.72 -6.80
N ILE A 106 -2.57 14.09 -6.03
CA ILE A 106 -2.52 14.23 -4.57
C ILE A 106 -2.32 15.70 -4.18
N LYS A 107 -1.39 16.41 -4.82
CA LYS A 107 -1.16 17.84 -4.55
C LYS A 107 -2.43 18.66 -4.80
N GLU A 108 -3.14 18.39 -5.87
CA GLU A 108 -4.38 19.09 -6.20
C GLU A 108 -5.48 18.81 -5.19
N VAL A 109 -5.75 17.53 -4.90
CA VAL A 109 -6.87 17.09 -4.08
C VAL A 109 -6.68 17.44 -2.61
N TYR A 110 -5.47 17.24 -2.09
CA TYR A 110 -5.15 17.44 -0.67
C TYR A 110 -4.51 18.80 -0.37
N LYS A 111 -4.27 19.64 -1.40
CA LYS A 111 -3.63 20.96 -1.25
C LYS A 111 -2.29 20.90 -0.53
N THR A 112 -1.48 19.90 -0.85
CA THR A 112 -0.18 19.67 -0.23
C THR A 112 0.91 20.50 -0.92
N GLU A 113 1.98 20.85 -0.20
CA GLU A 113 3.10 21.58 -0.77
C GLU A 113 3.98 20.70 -1.65
N SER A 114 4.21 19.46 -1.21
CA SER A 114 4.96 18.46 -1.96
C SER A 114 4.47 17.05 -1.64
N VAL A 115 4.87 16.10 -2.48
CA VAL A 115 4.67 14.67 -2.23
C VAL A 115 6.02 13.98 -2.35
N TYR A 116 6.42 13.23 -1.34
CA TYR A 116 7.62 12.39 -1.38
C TYR A 116 7.29 11.02 -1.96
N LEU A 117 8.20 10.50 -2.77
CA LEU A 117 8.14 9.14 -3.27
C LEU A 117 9.23 8.32 -2.58
N CYS A 118 8.88 7.17 -2.03
CA CYS A 118 9.85 6.23 -1.47
C CYS A 118 9.38 4.78 -1.62
N THR A 119 10.34 3.87 -1.64
CA THR A 119 10.12 2.44 -1.47
C THR A 119 10.94 1.96 -0.28
N MET A 120 10.29 1.25 0.66
CA MET A 120 10.90 0.75 1.89
C MET A 120 10.58 -0.74 2.00
N CYS A 121 11.30 -1.54 1.21
CA CYS A 121 11.17 -2.99 1.17
C CYS A 121 12.40 -3.62 1.85
N ASP A 122 12.53 -3.44 3.17
CA ASP A 122 13.68 -3.82 4.00
C ASP A 122 13.38 -4.92 5.03
N GLY A 123 12.16 -5.40 5.08
CA GLY A 123 11.76 -6.49 5.96
C GLY A 123 12.14 -7.89 5.44
N PRO A 124 11.98 -8.93 6.26
CA PRO A 124 12.31 -10.31 5.87
C PRO A 124 11.38 -10.89 4.79
N MET A 125 10.16 -10.37 4.70
CA MET A 125 9.18 -10.74 3.68
C MET A 125 8.53 -9.45 3.16
N ASN A 126 8.90 -9.05 1.96
CA ASN A 126 8.39 -7.84 1.33
C ASN A 126 7.48 -8.20 0.16
N HIS A 127 6.63 -7.23 -0.17
CA HIS A 127 5.91 -7.15 -1.43
C HIS A 127 6.13 -5.76 -2.01
N PHE A 128 6.67 -5.69 -3.22
CA PHE A 128 7.07 -4.42 -3.82
C PHE A 128 5.91 -3.41 -3.84
N HIS A 129 6.18 -2.26 -3.29
CA HIS A 129 5.30 -1.11 -3.33
C HIS A 129 6.08 0.20 -3.26
N VAL A 130 5.48 1.23 -3.80
CA VAL A 130 5.94 2.62 -3.69
C VAL A 130 4.96 3.38 -2.81
N GLN A 131 5.48 4.23 -1.93
CA GLN A 131 4.69 5.11 -1.08
C GLN A 131 4.80 6.55 -1.56
N LEU A 132 3.66 7.22 -1.68
CA LEU A 132 3.54 8.64 -1.99
C LEU A 132 3.06 9.35 -0.72
N ILE A 133 3.99 10.05 -0.05
CA ILE A 133 3.75 10.67 1.26
C ILE A 133 3.60 12.16 1.11
N PRO A 134 2.41 12.73 1.33
CA PRO A 134 2.20 14.17 1.30
C PRO A 134 2.95 14.89 2.41
N ARG A 135 3.46 16.09 2.10
CA ARG A 135 3.97 17.07 3.06
C ARG A 135 3.17 18.37 2.93
N TYR A 136 2.63 18.82 4.03
CA TYR A 136 1.87 20.06 4.12
C TYR A 136 2.78 21.26 4.41
N SER A 137 2.31 22.48 4.14
CA SER A 137 3.10 23.71 4.29
C SER A 137 3.60 23.97 5.70
N ASN A 138 2.83 23.54 6.71
CA ASN A 138 3.19 23.65 8.13
C ASN A 138 4.20 22.58 8.62
N GLU A 139 4.60 21.66 7.75
CA GLU A 139 5.53 20.59 8.10
C GLU A 139 6.96 20.92 7.61
N LYS A 140 7.94 20.56 8.44
CA LYS A 140 9.36 20.73 8.07
C LYS A 140 9.73 19.85 6.88
N ARG A 141 10.64 20.34 6.04
CA ARG A 141 11.22 19.57 4.93
C ARG A 141 12.17 18.48 5.45
N GLY A 142 12.37 17.45 4.65
CA GLY A 142 13.44 16.46 4.84
C GLY A 142 12.98 15.07 5.23
N SER A 143 13.96 14.23 5.55
CA SER A 143 13.82 12.78 5.74
C SER A 143 12.86 12.35 6.86
N LYS A 144 12.66 13.20 7.86
CA LYS A 144 11.69 12.93 8.94
C LYS A 144 10.27 12.66 8.43
N ASN A 145 9.94 13.12 7.22
CA ASN A 145 8.63 12.86 6.61
C ASN A 145 8.41 11.39 6.25
N PHE A 146 9.48 10.64 5.97
CA PHE A 146 9.39 9.20 5.67
C PHE A 146 9.09 8.34 6.89
N VAL A 147 9.41 8.85 8.09
CA VAL A 147 9.29 8.12 9.36
C VAL A 147 8.33 8.78 10.35
N LYS A 148 7.45 9.66 9.88
CA LYS A 148 6.38 10.25 10.71
C LYS A 148 5.59 9.17 11.44
N PRO A 149 5.07 9.44 12.64
CA PRO A 149 4.11 8.58 13.30
C PRO A 149 2.93 8.23 12.38
N ARG A 150 2.41 7.04 12.53
CA ARG A 150 1.20 6.63 11.82
C ARG A 150 -0.02 7.30 12.41
N LEU A 151 -0.92 7.75 11.55
CA LEU A 151 -2.20 8.36 11.89
C LEU A 151 -3.31 7.33 11.73
N ARG A 152 -4.44 7.59 12.36
CA ARG A 152 -5.68 6.87 12.04
C ARG A 152 -6.18 7.35 10.67
N TYR A 153 -6.56 6.42 9.81
CA TYR A 153 -7.25 6.76 8.57
C TYR A 153 -8.61 7.40 8.88
N ILE A 154 -8.88 8.53 8.23
CA ILE A 154 -10.17 9.21 8.26
C ILE A 154 -10.71 9.11 6.84
N GLU A 155 -11.87 8.49 6.69
CA GLU A 155 -12.55 8.36 5.42
C GLU A 155 -12.99 9.75 4.92
N ASP A 156 -12.68 10.02 3.65
CA ASP A 156 -13.11 11.22 2.93
C ASP A 156 -13.52 10.78 1.52
N LYS A 157 -14.81 10.46 1.39
CA LYS A 157 -15.37 9.94 0.13
C LYS A 157 -15.25 10.95 -1.01
N GLU A 158 -15.46 12.24 -0.74
CA GLU A 158 -15.36 13.28 -1.75
C GLU A 158 -13.95 13.33 -2.37
N LYS A 159 -12.92 13.33 -1.51
CA LYS A 159 -11.53 13.29 -2.00
C LYS A 159 -11.19 11.99 -2.71
N LEU A 160 -11.65 10.86 -2.21
CA LEU A 160 -11.41 9.57 -2.85
C LEU A 160 -12.03 9.53 -4.26
N ASP A 161 -13.26 9.99 -4.41
CA ASP A 161 -13.94 10.04 -5.70
C ASP A 161 -13.27 11.02 -6.65
N LYS A 162 -12.76 12.15 -6.14
CA LYS A 162 -11.96 13.08 -6.93
C LYS A 162 -10.64 12.45 -7.39
N LEU A 163 -9.93 11.70 -6.54
CA LEU A 163 -8.74 10.94 -6.94
C LEU A 163 -9.06 9.95 -8.06
N ARG A 164 -10.14 9.17 -7.90
CA ARG A 164 -10.62 8.19 -8.89
C ARG A 164 -10.98 8.80 -10.23
N LYS A 165 -11.56 9.99 -10.21
CA LYS A 165 -11.91 10.73 -11.43
C LYS A 165 -10.64 11.20 -12.15
N LEU A 166 -9.79 11.94 -11.47
CA LEU A 166 -8.61 12.57 -12.07
C LEU A 166 -7.57 11.58 -12.58
N ILE A 167 -7.48 10.37 -12.00
CA ILE A 167 -6.52 9.36 -12.48
C ILE A 167 -6.93 8.77 -13.83
N LYS A 168 -8.20 8.86 -14.22
CA LYS A 168 -8.74 8.36 -15.49
C LYS A 168 -8.68 9.38 -16.64
N GLU A 169 -8.52 10.64 -16.31
CA GLU A 169 -8.28 11.74 -17.25
C GLU A 169 -6.81 11.75 -17.73
#